data_9afea697f720ebd1170f022236348b72
#
_entry.id   9afea697f720ebd1170f022236348b72
#
_cell.length_a   1.000
_cell.length_b   1.000
_cell.length_c   1.000
_cell.angle_alpha   90.00
_cell.angle_beta   90.00
_cell.angle_gamma   90.00
#
_symmetry.space_group_name_H-M   'P 1'
#
loop_
_entity.id
_entity.type
_entity.pdbx_description
1 polymer ?
#
loop_
_entity_poly.entity_id
_entity_poly.type
_entity_poly.pdbx_seq_one_letter_code
_entity_poly.pdbx_strand_id
1 'polypeptide(L)'
;MAAQGVQKVISLDGIKLSPELIWLHLQDLVAETDAHLHFVRQLSQDQINLPFIITHCWAGRLHLCCCVPAEDENRLRGILRSENSFGRRFQLVGSVGLISMFPHRNDLRLLYVLIDALKAASLTVYGFASSISSLTFVTDYAELDSAVAAIKQHVDLPRGFVPLRPEFRIRQRPLSPGGCR
;
A
#
# COMPACT_ATOMS: atom_id res chain seq x y z
N MET A 1 2.64 -18.91 40.67
CA MET A 1 3.25 -19.63 39.53
C MET A 1 2.57 -19.13 38.26
N ALA A 2 3.19 -18.19 37.55
CA ALA A 2 2.67 -17.69 36.27
C ALA A 2 3.01 -18.73 35.19
N ALA A 3 1.98 -19.26 34.53
CA ALA A 3 2.15 -20.11 33.36
C ALA A 3 2.89 -19.30 32.31
N GLN A 4 4.12 -19.65 32.01
CA GLN A 4 4.83 -19.20 30.80
C GLN A 4 4.07 -19.81 29.61
N GLY A 5 3.09 -19.05 29.10
CA GLY A 5 2.45 -19.38 27.84
C GLY A 5 3.51 -19.43 26.76
N VAL A 6 3.69 -20.58 26.12
CA VAL A 6 4.49 -20.73 24.92
C VAL A 6 3.97 -19.68 23.92
N GLN A 7 4.75 -18.60 23.75
CA GLN A 7 4.41 -17.55 22.80
C GLN A 7 4.45 -18.19 21.41
N LYS A 8 3.27 -18.45 20.85
CA LYS A 8 3.15 -19.11 19.55
C LYS A 8 3.84 -18.22 18.51
N VAL A 9 4.97 -18.71 17.97
CA VAL A 9 5.74 -18.01 16.96
C VAL A 9 4.86 -17.74 15.74
N ILE A 10 4.86 -16.49 15.27
CA ILE A 10 4.11 -16.09 14.08
C ILE A 10 4.95 -16.46 12.87
N SER A 11 4.45 -17.42 12.07
CA SER A 11 5.16 -17.93 10.89
C SER A 11 4.59 -17.27 9.62
N LEU A 12 5.49 -16.80 8.76
CA LEU A 12 5.19 -16.26 7.43
C LEU A 12 5.90 -17.11 6.37
N ASP A 13 5.30 -17.25 5.20
CA ASP A 13 5.92 -17.93 4.06
C ASP A 13 6.80 -16.96 3.28
N GLY A 14 6.54 -15.66 3.35
CA GLY A 14 7.35 -14.67 2.67
C GLY A 14 7.02 -13.21 2.90
N ILE A 15 7.94 -12.38 2.44
CA ILE A 15 7.82 -10.91 2.37
C ILE A 15 8.13 -10.49 0.94
N LYS A 16 7.27 -9.65 0.38
CA LYS A 16 7.43 -9.03 -0.93
C LYS A 16 7.63 -7.53 -0.77
N LEU A 17 8.62 -6.98 -1.46
CA LEU A 17 8.90 -5.54 -1.52
C LEU A 17 8.52 -4.99 -2.89
N SER A 18 7.98 -3.78 -2.93
CA SER A 18 7.71 -3.09 -4.19
C SER A 18 8.97 -2.41 -4.74
N PRO A 19 8.97 -2.01 -6.03
CA PRO A 19 9.83 -0.94 -6.50
C PRO A 19 9.46 0.40 -5.83
N GLU A 20 10.17 1.45 -6.18
CA GLU A 20 9.88 2.80 -5.70
C GLU A 20 8.54 3.31 -6.22
N LEU A 21 7.77 3.91 -5.32
CA LEU A 21 6.40 4.39 -5.55
C LEU A 21 6.23 5.82 -5.04
N ILE A 22 5.14 6.45 -5.47
CA ILE A 22 4.61 7.70 -4.95
C ILE A 22 3.34 7.38 -4.15
N TRP A 23 3.26 7.86 -2.93
CA TRP A 23 2.05 7.83 -2.11
C TRP A 23 1.18 9.05 -2.41
N LEU A 24 -0.05 8.82 -2.79
CA LEU A 24 -1.08 9.83 -2.95
C LEU A 24 -2.14 9.67 -1.87
N HIS A 25 -2.49 10.77 -1.22
CA HIS A 25 -3.64 10.87 -0.33
C HIS A 25 -4.59 11.96 -0.84
N LEU A 26 -5.77 11.56 -1.31
CA LEU A 26 -6.89 12.44 -1.63
C LEU A 26 -7.80 12.52 -0.40
N GLN A 27 -8.07 13.75 0.06
CA GLN A 27 -8.80 13.99 1.29
C GLN A 27 -10.11 14.74 1.00
N ASP A 28 -11.12 14.45 1.81
CA ASP A 28 -12.32 15.27 1.92
C ASP A 28 -13.09 15.46 0.60
N LEU A 29 -13.00 14.48 -0.30
CA LEU A 29 -13.82 14.49 -1.51
C LEU A 29 -15.28 14.32 -1.13
N VAL A 30 -16.17 15.07 -1.77
CA VAL A 30 -17.61 14.90 -1.57
C VAL A 30 -18.01 13.57 -2.22
N ALA A 31 -18.56 12.63 -1.45
CA ALA A 31 -18.85 11.27 -1.93
C ALA A 31 -19.90 11.24 -3.05
N GLU A 32 -20.79 12.24 -3.09
CA GLU A 32 -21.82 12.41 -4.14
C GLU A 32 -21.23 12.85 -5.48
N THR A 33 -19.98 13.34 -5.50
CA THR A 33 -19.31 13.69 -6.74
C THR A 33 -18.61 12.45 -7.31
N ASP A 34 -18.70 12.23 -8.62
CA ASP A 34 -18.00 11.15 -9.30
C ASP A 34 -16.47 11.39 -9.43
N ALA A 35 -15.93 12.37 -8.68
CA ALA A 35 -14.53 12.76 -8.78
C ALA A 35 -13.55 11.60 -8.59
N HIS A 36 -13.82 10.72 -7.61
CA HIS A 36 -12.99 9.55 -7.36
C HIS A 36 -13.10 8.51 -8.49
N LEU A 37 -14.28 8.32 -9.06
CA LEU A 37 -14.47 7.43 -10.21
C LEU A 37 -13.80 7.99 -11.45
N HIS A 38 -13.90 9.32 -11.64
CA HIS A 38 -13.21 10.00 -12.72
C HIS A 38 -11.68 9.86 -12.60
N PHE A 39 -11.14 10.04 -11.39
CA PHE A 39 -9.72 9.82 -11.11
C PHE A 39 -9.26 8.40 -11.47
N VAL A 40 -9.95 7.36 -10.97
CA VAL A 40 -9.61 5.97 -11.28
C VAL A 40 -9.74 5.68 -12.78
N ARG A 41 -10.74 6.26 -13.45
CA ARG A 41 -10.90 6.15 -14.91
C ARG A 41 -9.71 6.76 -15.65
N GLN A 42 -9.26 7.95 -15.26
CA GLN A 42 -8.09 8.61 -15.86
C GLN A 42 -6.82 7.76 -15.67
N LEU A 43 -6.57 7.26 -14.46
CA LEU A 43 -5.45 6.35 -14.23
C LEU A 43 -5.51 5.11 -15.14
N SER A 44 -6.70 4.55 -15.33
CA SER A 44 -6.90 3.40 -16.24
C SER A 44 -6.66 3.76 -17.70
N GLN A 45 -7.14 4.91 -18.16
CA GLN A 45 -6.92 5.40 -19.53
C GLN A 45 -5.44 5.64 -19.82
N ASP A 46 -4.74 6.21 -18.84
CA ASP A 46 -3.31 6.45 -18.90
C ASP A 46 -2.46 5.21 -18.57
N GLN A 47 -3.12 4.05 -18.34
CA GLN A 47 -2.45 2.78 -18.01
C GLN A 47 -1.52 2.88 -16.80
N ILE A 48 -1.85 3.72 -15.82
CA ILE A 48 -1.13 3.85 -14.56
C ILE A 48 -1.59 2.75 -13.61
N ASN A 49 -0.66 1.96 -13.12
CA ASN A 49 -0.93 0.88 -12.17
C ASN A 49 -1.15 1.42 -10.76
N LEU A 50 -2.04 0.75 -10.01
CA LEU A 50 -2.25 0.99 -8.59
C LEU A 50 -1.87 -0.27 -7.80
N PRO A 51 -0.60 -0.42 -7.41
CA PRO A 51 -0.16 -1.56 -6.61
C PRO A 51 -0.76 -1.59 -5.20
N PHE A 52 -1.29 -0.46 -4.74
CA PHE A 52 -1.94 -0.32 -3.45
C PHE A 52 -3.02 0.76 -3.51
N ILE A 53 -4.19 0.47 -2.97
CA ILE A 53 -5.29 1.43 -2.84
C ILE A 53 -6.13 1.12 -1.60
N ILE A 54 -6.46 2.16 -0.85
CA ILE A 54 -7.42 2.12 0.25
C ILE A 54 -8.40 3.26 0.05
N THR A 55 -9.68 2.99 0.22
CA THR A 55 -10.73 4.01 0.22
C THR A 55 -11.61 3.84 1.45
N HIS A 56 -12.07 4.93 2.03
CA HIS A 56 -13.11 4.91 3.02
C HIS A 56 -14.02 6.13 2.86
N CYS A 57 -15.30 5.94 3.17
CA CYS A 57 -16.29 7.00 3.17
C CYS A 57 -16.84 7.17 4.60
N TRP A 58 -16.82 8.39 5.09
CA TRP A 58 -17.36 8.75 6.39
C TRP A 58 -18.10 10.08 6.30
N ALA A 59 -19.31 10.14 6.83
CA ALA A 59 -20.15 11.35 6.85
C ALA A 59 -20.25 12.06 5.48
N GLY A 60 -20.43 11.32 4.39
CA GLY A 60 -20.49 11.86 3.03
C GLY A 60 -19.15 12.36 2.47
N ARG A 61 -18.05 12.11 3.14
CA ARG A 61 -16.70 12.42 2.69
C ARG A 61 -15.92 11.17 2.34
N LEU A 62 -15.27 11.19 1.19
CA LEU A 62 -14.43 10.11 0.70
C LEU A 62 -12.97 10.49 0.89
N HIS A 63 -12.20 9.53 1.40
CA HIS A 63 -10.74 9.56 1.44
C HIS A 63 -10.21 8.40 0.60
N LEU A 64 -9.21 8.69 -0.21
CA LEU A 64 -8.55 7.69 -1.05
C LEU A 64 -7.05 7.81 -0.85
N CYS A 65 -6.42 6.70 -0.49
CA CYS A 65 -4.96 6.60 -0.44
C CYS A 65 -4.53 5.54 -1.46
N CYS A 66 -3.52 5.85 -2.26
CA CYS A 66 -2.98 4.86 -3.19
C CYS A 66 -1.48 5.06 -3.42
N CYS A 67 -0.85 4.02 -3.94
CA CYS A 67 0.52 4.08 -4.46
C CYS A 67 0.51 3.98 -5.97
N VAL A 68 1.34 4.79 -6.61
CA VAL A 68 1.55 4.83 -8.06
C VAL A 68 3.04 4.62 -8.32
N PRO A 69 3.47 3.93 -9.40
CA PRO A 69 4.88 3.83 -9.75
C PRO A 69 5.56 5.19 -9.83
N ALA A 70 6.79 5.32 -9.31
CA ALA A 70 7.51 6.59 -9.31
C ALA A 70 7.73 7.14 -10.73
N GLU A 71 7.88 6.26 -11.71
CA GLU A 71 8.01 6.62 -13.13
C GLU A 71 6.77 7.33 -13.71
N ASP A 72 5.60 7.16 -13.09
CA ASP A 72 4.33 7.77 -13.51
C ASP A 72 4.00 9.08 -12.78
N GLU A 73 4.90 9.60 -11.93
CA GLU A 73 4.65 10.80 -11.11
C GLU A 73 4.19 12.01 -11.94
N ASN A 74 4.86 12.29 -13.07
CA ASN A 74 4.52 13.44 -13.89
C ASN A 74 3.13 13.32 -14.52
N ARG A 75 2.74 12.11 -14.92
CA ARG A 75 1.40 11.80 -15.46
C ARG A 75 0.34 11.96 -14.38
N LEU A 76 0.61 11.41 -13.18
CA LEU A 76 -0.26 11.57 -12.01
C LEU A 76 -0.47 13.05 -11.66
N ARG A 77 0.59 13.85 -11.63
CA ARG A 77 0.51 15.30 -11.37
C ARG A 77 -0.31 16.02 -12.46
N GLY A 78 -0.22 15.58 -13.71
CA GLY A 78 -1.06 16.08 -14.81
C GLY A 78 -2.54 15.85 -14.54
N ILE A 79 -2.93 14.62 -14.19
CA ILE A 79 -4.30 14.24 -13.85
C ILE A 79 -4.83 15.08 -12.67
N LEU A 80 -4.04 15.20 -11.59
CA LEU A 80 -4.45 15.95 -10.39
C LEU A 80 -4.65 17.45 -10.65
N ARG A 81 -3.92 18.03 -11.61
CA ARG A 81 -4.05 19.44 -12.00
C ARG A 81 -5.21 19.70 -12.93
N SER A 82 -5.52 18.76 -13.83
CA SER A 82 -6.61 18.89 -14.79
C SER A 82 -7.99 18.78 -14.13
N GLU A 83 -8.06 18.16 -12.97
CA GLU A 83 -9.31 17.89 -12.26
C GLU A 83 -9.58 18.96 -11.19
N ASN A 84 -10.46 19.90 -11.50
CA ASN A 84 -10.82 21.01 -10.60
C ASN A 84 -11.41 20.56 -9.26
N SER A 85 -12.03 19.37 -9.22
CA SER A 85 -12.67 18.82 -8.02
C SER A 85 -11.65 18.42 -6.93
N PHE A 86 -10.39 18.17 -7.28
CA PHE A 86 -9.36 17.86 -6.28
C PHE A 86 -8.79 19.13 -5.62
N GLY A 87 -8.64 20.23 -6.35
CA GLY A 87 -8.12 21.48 -5.81
C GLY A 87 -6.80 21.30 -5.07
N ARG A 88 -6.78 21.72 -3.78
CA ARG A 88 -5.63 21.49 -2.86
C ARG A 88 -5.83 20.29 -1.93
N ARG A 89 -6.77 19.40 -2.23
CA ARG A 89 -7.17 18.30 -1.35
C ARG A 89 -6.34 17.03 -1.56
N PHE A 90 -5.12 17.16 -2.03
CA PHE A 90 -4.23 16.02 -2.18
C PHE A 90 -2.86 16.28 -1.57
N GLN A 91 -2.28 15.23 -1.06
CA GLN A 91 -0.89 15.17 -0.63
C GLN A 91 -0.16 14.11 -1.43
N LEU A 92 1.05 14.42 -1.87
CA LEU A 92 1.97 13.48 -2.50
C LEU A 92 3.21 13.35 -1.63
N VAL A 93 3.59 12.10 -1.35
CA VAL A 93 4.86 11.77 -0.72
C VAL A 93 5.65 10.93 -1.71
N GLY A 94 6.82 11.40 -2.09
CA GLY A 94 7.73 10.68 -2.99
C GLY A 94 8.53 9.61 -2.27
N SER A 95 9.08 8.70 -3.06
CA SER A 95 10.03 7.68 -2.57
C SER A 95 9.49 6.80 -1.43
N VAL A 96 8.30 6.24 -1.62
CA VAL A 96 7.74 5.24 -0.72
C VAL A 96 7.85 3.82 -1.31
N GLY A 97 7.71 2.82 -0.45
CA GLY A 97 7.67 1.42 -0.85
C GLY A 97 6.66 0.60 -0.05
N LEU A 98 6.29 -0.55 -0.60
CA LEU A 98 5.38 -1.51 0.04
C LEU A 98 6.16 -2.69 0.60
N ILE A 99 5.76 -3.11 1.79
CA ILE A 99 6.15 -4.38 2.41
C ILE A 99 4.90 -5.22 2.54
N SER A 100 4.79 -6.28 1.75
CA SER A 100 3.65 -7.21 1.82
C SER A 100 4.10 -8.54 2.39
N MET A 101 3.44 -8.99 3.45
CA MET A 101 3.72 -10.23 4.18
C MET A 101 2.59 -11.22 3.98
N PHE A 102 2.93 -12.47 3.81
CA PHE A 102 1.95 -13.55 3.55
C PHE A 102 2.42 -14.90 4.10
N PRO A 103 1.49 -15.82 4.45
CA PRO A 103 0.07 -15.56 4.62
C PRO A 103 -0.21 -14.80 5.92
N HIS A 104 -1.22 -13.95 5.90
CA HIS A 104 -1.65 -13.20 7.10
C HIS A 104 -2.43 -14.08 8.09
N ARG A 105 -3.16 -15.08 7.61
CA ARG A 105 -3.95 -16.06 8.38
C ARG A 105 -4.95 -15.44 9.36
N ASN A 106 -5.36 -14.17 9.16
CA ASN A 106 -6.22 -13.40 10.07
C ASN A 106 -5.72 -13.31 11.52
N ASP A 107 -4.40 -13.44 11.73
CA ASP A 107 -3.80 -13.33 13.05
C ASP A 107 -3.52 -11.85 13.38
N LEU A 108 -4.40 -11.24 14.18
CA LEU A 108 -4.26 -9.85 14.60
C LEU A 108 -2.99 -9.60 15.44
N ARG A 109 -2.40 -10.65 16.02
CA ARG A 109 -1.11 -10.51 16.73
C ARG A 109 -0.01 -10.11 15.76
N LEU A 110 -0.06 -10.61 14.51
CA LEU A 110 0.88 -10.21 13.46
C LEU A 110 0.84 -8.69 13.27
N LEU A 111 -0.35 -8.11 13.11
CA LEU A 111 -0.51 -6.66 12.93
C LEU A 111 0.09 -5.88 14.11
N TYR A 112 -0.24 -6.28 15.35
CA TYR A 112 0.29 -5.64 16.56
C TYR A 112 1.82 -5.70 16.61
N VAL A 113 2.38 -6.91 16.45
CA VAL A 113 3.83 -7.14 16.51
C VAL A 113 4.58 -6.33 15.46
N LEU A 114 4.02 -6.23 14.24
CA LEU A 114 4.65 -5.49 13.16
C LEU A 114 4.60 -3.97 13.37
N ILE A 115 3.45 -3.44 13.82
CA ILE A 115 3.35 -2.01 14.15
C ILE A 115 4.35 -1.65 15.27
N ASP A 116 4.46 -2.50 16.29
CA ASP A 116 5.38 -2.28 17.41
C ASP A 116 6.84 -2.34 16.94
N ALA A 117 7.20 -3.33 16.11
CA ALA A 117 8.55 -3.48 15.55
C ALA A 117 8.96 -2.28 14.69
N LEU A 118 8.08 -1.83 13.79
CA LEU A 118 8.34 -0.68 12.92
C LEU A 118 8.47 0.62 13.73
N LYS A 119 7.62 0.80 14.74
CA LYS A 119 7.67 1.94 15.66
C LYS A 119 8.96 1.92 16.49
N ALA A 120 9.37 0.77 17.05
CA ALA A 120 10.61 0.61 17.81
C ALA A 120 11.85 0.93 16.95
N ALA A 121 11.79 0.65 15.65
CA ALA A 121 12.82 1.02 14.68
C ALA A 121 12.72 2.47 14.18
N SER A 122 11.78 3.27 14.71
CA SER A 122 11.52 4.68 14.31
C SER A 122 11.17 4.84 12.83
N LEU A 123 10.55 3.82 12.22
CA LEU A 123 10.17 3.84 10.81
C LEU A 123 8.82 4.48 10.61
N THR A 124 8.69 5.32 9.59
CA THR A 124 7.44 5.95 9.22
C THR A 124 6.51 4.94 8.55
N VAL A 125 5.24 4.89 8.97
CA VAL A 125 4.19 4.11 8.31
C VAL A 125 3.14 5.07 7.78
N TYR A 126 3.03 5.21 6.46
CA TYR A 126 2.05 6.08 5.79
C TYR A 126 0.65 5.45 5.76
N GLY A 127 0.59 4.13 5.72
CA GLY A 127 -0.66 3.39 5.71
C GLY A 127 -0.43 1.89 5.72
N PHE A 128 -1.50 1.15 5.98
CA PHE A 128 -1.48 -0.30 5.86
C PHE A 128 -2.84 -0.83 5.40
N ALA A 129 -2.83 -2.00 4.80
CA ALA A 129 -4.02 -2.75 4.44
C ALA A 129 -3.85 -4.21 4.80
N SER A 130 -4.94 -4.81 5.26
CA SER A 130 -5.02 -6.22 5.58
C SER A 130 -6.07 -6.91 4.70
N SER A 131 -5.73 -8.06 4.17
CA SER A 131 -6.63 -8.96 3.46
C SER A 131 -6.56 -10.35 4.09
N ILE A 132 -7.36 -11.30 3.60
CA ILE A 132 -7.31 -12.70 4.09
C ILE A 132 -5.91 -13.30 3.91
N SER A 133 -5.21 -12.94 2.84
CA SER A 133 -3.95 -13.56 2.44
C SER A 133 -2.70 -12.75 2.76
N SER A 134 -2.81 -11.44 2.92
CA SER A 134 -1.65 -10.57 3.08
C SER A 134 -1.90 -9.36 3.97
N LEU A 135 -0.83 -8.90 4.59
CA LEU A 135 -0.76 -7.63 5.30
C LEU A 135 0.30 -6.77 4.60
N THR A 136 -0.07 -5.56 4.20
CA THR A 136 0.80 -4.65 3.45
C THR A 136 0.95 -3.34 4.20
N PHE A 137 2.19 -2.87 4.37
CA PHE A 137 2.54 -1.55 4.91
C PHE A 137 3.17 -0.68 3.83
N VAL A 138 2.96 0.62 3.95
CA VAL A 138 3.61 1.68 3.15
C VAL A 138 4.57 2.42 4.05
N THR A 139 5.85 2.48 3.66
CA THR A 139 6.93 3.16 4.39
C THR A 139 7.87 3.85 3.40
N ASP A 140 8.89 4.55 3.89
CA ASP A 140 9.93 5.13 3.03
C ASP A 140 10.66 4.06 2.23
N TYR A 141 10.88 4.30 0.94
CA TYR A 141 11.53 3.33 0.06
C TYR A 141 12.95 2.98 0.50
N ALA A 142 13.70 3.99 0.96
CA ALA A 142 15.06 3.80 1.47
C ALA A 142 15.12 2.92 2.73
N GLU A 143 14.00 2.83 3.47
CA GLU A 143 13.92 2.11 4.74
C GLU A 143 13.37 0.67 4.61
N LEU A 144 13.08 0.21 3.39
CA LEU A 144 12.49 -1.12 3.18
C LEU A 144 13.35 -2.25 3.78
N ASP A 145 14.66 -2.19 3.63
CA ASP A 145 15.55 -3.22 4.17
C ASP A 145 15.66 -3.16 5.70
N SER A 146 15.68 -1.94 6.27
CA SER A 146 15.62 -1.72 7.72
C SER A 146 14.31 -2.27 8.30
N ALA A 147 13.20 -2.02 7.63
CA ALA A 147 11.90 -2.52 8.04
C ALA A 147 11.82 -4.05 7.99
N VAL A 148 12.35 -4.68 6.94
CA VAL A 148 12.44 -6.15 6.85
C VAL A 148 13.31 -6.71 7.98
N ALA A 149 14.44 -6.05 8.31
CA ALA A 149 15.30 -6.48 9.41
C ALA A 149 14.58 -6.42 10.76
N ALA A 150 13.82 -5.35 11.02
CA ALA A 150 12.99 -5.22 12.22
C ALA A 150 11.90 -6.31 12.29
N ILE A 151 11.19 -6.55 11.19
CA ILE A 151 10.14 -7.57 11.10
C ILE A 151 10.70 -8.98 11.38
N LYS A 152 11.86 -9.32 10.80
CA LYS A 152 12.50 -10.64 10.98
C LYS A 152 12.82 -11.01 12.43
N GLN A 153 12.92 -10.05 13.31
CA GLN A 153 13.17 -10.32 14.75
C GLN A 153 11.93 -10.86 15.47
N HIS A 154 10.75 -10.74 14.87
CA HIS A 154 9.46 -11.03 15.51
C HIS A 154 8.65 -12.12 14.80
N VAL A 155 9.09 -12.56 13.63
CA VAL A 155 8.40 -13.59 12.84
C VAL A 155 9.35 -14.70 12.43
N ASP A 156 8.81 -15.91 12.27
CA ASP A 156 9.53 -17.05 11.74
C ASP A 156 9.35 -17.09 10.20
N LEU A 157 10.45 -17.20 9.48
CA LEU A 157 10.52 -17.24 8.02
C LEU A 157 11.24 -18.50 7.55
N PRO A 158 10.97 -18.99 6.33
CA PRO A 158 11.66 -20.15 5.79
C PRO A 158 13.20 -20.01 5.82
N ARG A 159 13.90 -21.12 5.97
CA ARG A 159 15.38 -21.14 5.95
C ARG A 159 15.90 -20.58 4.62
N GLY A 160 16.87 -19.66 4.70
CA GLY A 160 17.44 -19.01 3.52
C GLY A 160 16.52 -17.96 2.88
N PHE A 161 15.51 -17.50 3.60
CA PHE A 161 14.57 -16.51 3.11
C PHE A 161 15.26 -15.22 2.64
N VAL A 162 14.89 -14.79 1.42
CA VAL A 162 15.24 -13.50 0.82
C VAL A 162 13.94 -12.81 0.41
N PRO A 163 13.75 -11.51 0.71
CA PRO A 163 12.57 -10.77 0.27
C PRO A 163 12.41 -10.81 -1.23
N LEU A 164 11.18 -11.06 -1.71
CA LEU A 164 10.86 -11.02 -3.12
C LEU A 164 10.83 -9.57 -3.61
N ARG A 165 11.63 -9.24 -4.62
CA ARG A 165 11.62 -7.96 -5.33
C ARG A 165 11.22 -8.22 -6.79
N PRO A 166 9.92 -8.19 -7.13
CA PRO A 166 9.50 -8.46 -8.51
C PRO A 166 9.94 -7.32 -9.42
N GLU A 167 10.64 -7.66 -10.49
CA GLU A 167 11.08 -6.72 -11.51
C GLU A 167 10.07 -6.56 -12.66
N PHE A 168 8.93 -7.28 -12.64
CA PHE A 168 8.01 -7.24 -13.76
C PHE A 168 7.07 -6.06 -13.71
N ARG A 169 6.95 -5.41 -14.87
CA ARG A 169 5.97 -4.35 -15.13
C ARG A 169 4.67 -5.01 -15.61
N ILE A 170 3.60 -4.79 -14.85
CA ILE A 170 2.26 -5.15 -15.31
C ILE A 170 1.83 -4.07 -16.30
N ARG A 171 1.66 -4.44 -17.58
CA ARG A 171 1.04 -3.55 -18.57
C ARG A 171 -0.47 -3.76 -18.54
N GLN A 172 -1.20 -2.72 -18.22
CA GLN A 172 -2.66 -2.74 -18.36
C GLN A 172 -3.01 -2.80 -19.85
N ARG A 173 -4.03 -3.57 -20.20
CA ARG A 173 -4.62 -3.48 -21.54
C ARG A 173 -5.66 -2.34 -21.51
N PRO A 174 -5.66 -1.46 -22.52
CA PRO A 174 -6.71 -0.44 -22.60
C PRO A 174 -8.08 -1.13 -22.66
N LEU A 175 -9.04 -0.60 -21.92
CA LEU A 175 -10.43 -1.03 -22.02
C LEU A 175 -10.89 -0.73 -23.45
N SER A 176 -11.29 -1.74 -24.21
CA SER A 176 -11.88 -1.53 -25.54
C SER A 176 -13.13 -0.67 -25.37
N PRO A 177 -13.31 0.40 -26.17
CA PRO A 177 -14.53 1.19 -26.14
C PRO A 177 -15.68 0.32 -26.67
N GLY A 178 -16.43 -0.33 -25.79
CA GLY A 178 -17.57 -1.17 -26.18
C GLY A 178 -17.92 -2.35 -25.28
N GLY A 179 -17.26 -2.53 -24.15
CA GLY A 179 -17.37 -3.72 -23.29
C GLY A 179 -18.22 -3.62 -22.02
N CYS A 180 -19.12 -2.66 -21.91
CA CYS A 180 -20.19 -2.69 -20.89
C CYS A 180 -21.54 -2.88 -21.59
N ARG A 181 -22.02 -4.11 -21.67
CA ARG A 181 -23.44 -4.45 -21.81
C ARG A 181 -23.93 -4.95 -20.47
#